data_ca8479182154a670c24f84d1a36095b5
#
_entry.id   ca8479182154a670c24f84d1a36095b5
#
_cell.length_a   1.000
_cell.length_b   1.000
_cell.length_c   1.000
_cell.angle_alpha   90.00
_cell.angle_beta   90.00
_cell.angle_gamma   90.00
#
_symmetry.space_group_name_H-M   'P 1'
#
loop_
_entity.id
_entity.type
_entity.pdbx_description
1 polymer ?
#
loop_
_entity_poly.entity_id
_entity_poly.type
_entity_poly.pdbx_seq_one_letter_code
_entity_poly.pdbx_strand_id
1 'polypeptide(L)'
;MFDLSFYKNKRVLVTGHTGFKGTWLCETLVKAGAQVTGYALNPPTTPSLFEMCGLSKRMDSEIGDIRDLAHLQAVFTKVQPEIVLHLAAQPIVRESYRNPVYTYETNVMGTVNVLECIRLTDSVRSFVNVTTDKVYKNREWQWGYRENEELSGYDPYSNSKSCSELVTDSYKNAFFSRDGRDAAITTMRAGNVIGGGDFAADRIIPDCIRAAREKKDIIVRNPHSTRPYQHVLDLSL
;
A
#
# COMPACT_ATOMS: atom_id res chain seq x y z
N MET A 1 -13.22 21.07 1.00
CA MET A 1 -13.32 20.15 -0.17
C MET A 1 -11.91 19.94 -0.67
N PHE A 2 -11.42 18.70 -0.76
CA PHE A 2 -10.08 18.45 -1.29
C PHE A 2 -10.03 18.79 -2.76
N ASP A 3 -9.02 19.58 -3.16
CA ASP A 3 -8.81 19.92 -4.56
C ASP A 3 -7.95 18.82 -5.21
N LEU A 4 -8.60 17.98 -5.99
CA LEU A 4 -7.95 16.90 -6.74
C LEU A 4 -7.46 17.34 -8.12
N SER A 5 -7.62 18.62 -8.49
CA SER A 5 -7.22 19.16 -9.80
C SER A 5 -5.71 19.01 -10.05
N PHE A 6 -4.91 18.92 -8.98
CA PHE A 6 -3.47 18.62 -9.05
C PHE A 6 -3.15 17.37 -9.87
N TYR A 7 -3.99 16.34 -9.79
CA TYR A 7 -3.75 15.06 -10.47
C TYR A 7 -4.13 15.07 -11.96
N LYS A 8 -4.83 16.09 -12.41
CA LYS A 8 -5.29 16.16 -13.82
C LYS A 8 -4.11 16.05 -14.79
N ASN A 9 -4.20 15.07 -15.69
CA ASN A 9 -3.17 14.72 -16.68
C ASN A 9 -1.81 14.22 -16.11
N LYS A 10 -1.68 14.04 -14.80
CA LYS A 10 -0.47 13.44 -14.21
C LYS A 10 -0.40 11.95 -14.49
N ARG A 11 0.80 11.47 -14.84
CA ARG A 11 1.08 10.04 -14.97
C ARG A 11 1.36 9.47 -13.58
N VAL A 12 0.44 8.64 -13.10
CA VAL A 12 0.50 8.05 -11.76
C VAL A 12 0.63 6.53 -11.86
N LEU A 13 1.69 5.99 -11.28
CA LEU A 13 1.85 4.54 -11.13
C LEU A 13 1.42 4.12 -9.73
N VAL A 14 0.47 3.17 -9.65
CA VAL A 14 -0.03 2.62 -8.38
C VAL A 14 0.33 1.15 -8.29
N THR A 15 1.20 0.77 -7.38
CA THR A 15 1.43 -0.66 -7.11
C THR A 15 0.38 -1.19 -6.14
N GLY A 16 -0.09 -2.42 -6.36
CA GLY A 16 -1.15 -3.01 -5.53
C GLY A 16 -2.57 -2.53 -5.88
N HIS A 17 -2.79 -2.07 -7.10
CA HIS A 17 -4.06 -1.49 -7.58
C HIS A 17 -5.23 -2.47 -7.58
N THR A 18 -4.99 -3.77 -7.65
CA THR A 18 -6.03 -4.82 -7.62
C THR A 18 -6.57 -5.11 -6.22
N GLY A 19 -5.86 -4.66 -5.18
CA GLY A 19 -6.26 -4.79 -3.78
C GLY A 19 -7.32 -3.76 -3.37
N PHE A 20 -7.93 -3.96 -2.21
CA PHE A 20 -8.99 -3.10 -1.67
C PHE A 20 -8.62 -1.61 -1.66
N LYS A 21 -7.54 -1.22 -0.96
CA LYS A 21 -7.10 0.18 -0.87
C LYS A 21 -6.66 0.73 -2.24
N GLY A 22 -5.89 -0.07 -2.98
CA GLY A 22 -5.40 0.33 -4.31
C GLY A 22 -6.52 0.62 -5.29
N THR A 23 -7.61 -0.17 -5.25
CA THR A 23 -8.78 0.06 -6.09
C THR A 23 -9.48 1.39 -5.76
N TRP A 24 -9.70 1.69 -4.48
CA TRP A 24 -10.29 2.97 -4.06
C TRP A 24 -9.42 4.17 -4.49
N LEU A 25 -8.11 4.05 -4.29
CA LEU A 25 -7.16 5.10 -4.69
C LEU A 25 -7.17 5.31 -6.22
N CYS A 26 -7.11 4.23 -7.00
CA CYS A 26 -7.17 4.31 -8.46
C CYS A 26 -8.49 4.91 -8.95
N GLU A 27 -9.63 4.54 -8.33
CA GLU A 27 -10.93 5.14 -8.64
C GLU A 27 -10.94 6.65 -8.41
N THR A 28 -10.36 7.09 -7.29
CA THR A 28 -10.23 8.52 -6.95
C THR A 28 -9.35 9.26 -7.97
N LEU A 29 -8.20 8.69 -8.31
CA LEU A 29 -7.25 9.28 -9.27
C LEU A 29 -7.81 9.36 -10.69
N VAL A 30 -8.50 8.30 -11.14
CA VAL A 30 -9.17 8.31 -12.46
C VAL A 30 -10.24 9.40 -12.51
N LYS A 31 -11.05 9.55 -11.46
CA LYS A 31 -12.05 10.63 -11.35
C LYS A 31 -11.42 12.02 -11.30
N ALA A 32 -10.22 12.13 -10.72
CA ALA A 32 -9.44 13.37 -10.72
C ALA A 32 -8.81 13.71 -12.09
N GLY A 33 -8.92 12.82 -13.08
CA GLY A 33 -8.38 13.02 -14.43
C GLY A 33 -6.90 12.66 -14.56
N ALA A 34 -6.35 11.85 -13.66
CA ALA A 34 -4.99 11.30 -13.79
C ALA A 34 -4.91 10.22 -14.88
N GLN A 35 -3.74 10.08 -15.47
CA GLN A 35 -3.36 8.94 -16.31
C GLN A 35 -2.81 7.84 -15.39
N VAL A 36 -3.67 6.91 -15.00
CA VAL A 36 -3.35 5.90 -13.99
C VAL A 36 -2.89 4.61 -14.64
N THR A 37 -1.71 4.14 -14.25
CA THR A 37 -1.22 2.78 -14.53
C THR A 37 -1.11 2.02 -13.21
N GLY A 38 -1.72 0.85 -13.15
CA GLY A 38 -1.61 -0.05 -12.01
C GLY A 38 -0.62 -1.18 -12.28
N TYR A 39 0.15 -1.59 -11.27
CA TYR A 39 1.03 -2.76 -11.31
C TYR A 39 0.79 -3.63 -10.07
N ALA A 40 0.29 -4.84 -10.24
CA ALA A 40 0.00 -5.75 -9.12
C ALA A 40 -0.19 -7.19 -9.60
N LEU A 41 -0.22 -8.12 -8.65
CA LEU A 41 -0.75 -9.47 -8.87
C LEU A 41 -2.25 -9.41 -9.21
N ASN A 42 -2.79 -10.54 -9.67
CA ASN A 42 -4.25 -10.69 -9.83
C ASN A 42 -5.01 -10.33 -8.54
N PRO A 43 -6.29 -9.91 -8.65
CA PRO A 43 -7.10 -9.63 -7.47
C PRO A 43 -7.02 -10.73 -6.42
N PRO A 44 -6.80 -10.39 -5.13
CA PRO A 44 -6.53 -11.40 -4.08
C PRO A 44 -7.78 -12.13 -3.59
N THR A 45 -8.98 -11.70 -3.99
CA THR A 45 -10.26 -12.27 -3.56
C THR A 45 -11.25 -12.37 -4.71
N THR A 46 -12.20 -13.34 -4.58
CA THR A 46 -13.37 -13.43 -5.44
C THR A 46 -14.60 -13.46 -4.54
N PRO A 47 -15.50 -12.43 -4.63
CA PRO A 47 -15.41 -11.25 -5.51
C PRO A 47 -14.27 -10.31 -5.15
N SER A 48 -13.89 -9.43 -6.06
CA SER A 48 -12.93 -8.34 -5.83
C SER A 48 -13.53 -6.99 -6.17
N LEU A 49 -13.17 -5.95 -5.42
CA LEU A 49 -13.63 -4.59 -5.71
C LEU A 49 -13.15 -4.11 -7.09
N PHE A 50 -11.92 -4.46 -7.46
CA PHE A 50 -11.33 -4.11 -8.75
C PHE A 50 -12.17 -4.58 -9.94
N GLU A 51 -12.63 -5.83 -9.90
CA GLU A 51 -13.50 -6.40 -10.94
C GLU A 51 -14.90 -5.79 -10.89
N MET A 52 -15.49 -5.66 -9.68
CA MET A 52 -16.83 -5.09 -9.51
C MET A 52 -16.95 -3.66 -10.01
N CYS A 53 -15.90 -2.85 -9.86
CA CYS A 53 -15.86 -1.48 -10.38
C CYS A 53 -15.56 -1.40 -11.89
N GLY A 54 -15.13 -2.50 -12.51
CA GLY A 54 -14.70 -2.51 -13.91
C GLY A 54 -13.54 -1.54 -14.18
N LEU A 55 -12.64 -1.39 -13.20
CA LEU A 55 -11.60 -0.37 -13.21
C LEU A 55 -10.56 -0.62 -14.34
N SER A 56 -10.31 -1.88 -14.71
CA SER A 56 -9.44 -2.25 -15.83
C SER A 56 -9.85 -1.68 -17.19
N LYS A 57 -11.11 -1.22 -17.33
CA LYS A 57 -11.60 -0.57 -18.56
C LYS A 57 -11.35 0.93 -18.59
N ARG A 58 -10.89 1.52 -17.49
CA ARG A 58 -10.75 2.98 -17.30
C ARG A 58 -9.34 3.43 -16.94
N MET A 59 -8.42 2.50 -16.76
CA MET A 59 -7.01 2.74 -16.49
C MET A 59 -6.16 1.63 -17.12
N ASP A 60 -4.88 1.87 -17.28
CA ASP A 60 -3.94 0.81 -17.67
C ASP A 60 -3.69 -0.11 -16.47
N SER A 61 -3.80 -1.42 -16.68
CA SER A 61 -3.62 -2.43 -15.64
C SER A 61 -2.60 -3.47 -16.10
N GLU A 62 -1.43 -3.46 -15.48
CA GLU A 62 -0.34 -4.40 -15.72
C GLU A 62 -0.29 -5.44 -14.59
N ILE A 63 -0.40 -6.71 -14.93
CA ILE A 63 -0.30 -7.79 -13.96
C ILE A 63 1.15 -8.23 -13.83
N GLY A 64 1.70 -8.08 -12.63
CA GLY A 64 3.09 -8.41 -12.35
C GLY A 64 3.40 -8.44 -10.85
N ASP A 65 4.56 -9.00 -10.52
CA ASP A 65 5.04 -9.13 -9.15
C ASP A 65 6.12 -8.07 -8.87
N ILE A 66 5.99 -7.30 -7.79
CA ILE A 66 7.01 -6.30 -7.40
C ILE A 66 8.37 -6.92 -7.07
N ARG A 67 8.45 -8.23 -6.88
CA ARG A 67 9.72 -8.97 -6.72
C ARG A 67 10.46 -9.17 -8.05
N ASP A 68 9.76 -9.07 -9.18
CA ASP A 68 10.35 -9.09 -10.52
C ASP A 68 10.81 -7.69 -10.92
N LEU A 69 12.07 -7.39 -10.58
CA LEU A 69 12.69 -6.10 -10.88
C LEU A 69 12.72 -5.82 -12.39
N ALA A 70 12.99 -6.81 -13.22
CA ALA A 70 13.13 -6.60 -14.67
C ALA A 70 11.78 -6.19 -15.31
N HIS A 71 10.70 -6.89 -14.96
CA HIS A 71 9.36 -6.53 -15.42
C HIS A 71 8.92 -5.16 -14.90
N LEU A 72 9.13 -4.90 -13.59
CA LEU A 72 8.81 -3.60 -13.00
C LEU A 72 9.56 -2.45 -13.70
N GLN A 73 10.84 -2.63 -13.98
CA GLN A 73 11.67 -1.64 -14.69
C GLN A 73 11.18 -1.38 -16.11
N ALA A 74 10.74 -2.42 -16.81
CA ALA A 74 10.14 -2.27 -18.15
C ALA A 74 8.85 -1.43 -18.08
N VAL A 75 8.01 -1.62 -17.06
CA VAL A 75 6.81 -0.82 -16.83
C VAL A 75 7.17 0.64 -16.54
N PHE A 76 8.13 0.91 -15.67
CA PHE A 76 8.60 2.28 -15.40
C PHE A 76 9.12 2.97 -16.66
N THR A 77 9.89 2.26 -17.47
CA THR A 77 10.40 2.76 -18.75
C THR A 77 9.30 3.12 -19.74
N LYS A 78 8.25 2.29 -19.82
CA LYS A 78 7.09 2.51 -20.67
C LYS A 78 6.21 3.68 -20.20
N VAL A 79 5.93 3.72 -18.90
CA VAL A 79 4.95 4.66 -18.31
C VAL A 79 5.56 6.04 -18.04
N GLN A 80 6.84 6.10 -17.67
CA GLN A 80 7.53 7.33 -17.25
C GLN A 80 6.71 8.10 -16.19
N PRO A 81 6.38 7.47 -15.03
CA PRO A 81 5.47 8.08 -14.06
C PRO A 81 6.06 9.35 -13.42
N GLU A 82 5.21 10.33 -13.12
CA GLU A 82 5.55 11.51 -12.33
C GLU A 82 5.34 11.27 -10.82
N ILE A 83 4.34 10.44 -10.51
CA ILE A 83 3.95 10.11 -9.13
C ILE A 83 3.90 8.59 -9.01
N VAL A 84 4.48 8.06 -7.94
CA VAL A 84 4.44 6.63 -7.61
C VAL A 84 3.82 6.42 -6.24
N LEU A 85 2.72 5.66 -6.17
CA LEU A 85 2.04 5.32 -4.93
C LEU A 85 2.20 3.81 -4.68
N HIS A 86 2.97 3.45 -3.67
CA HIS A 86 3.34 2.06 -3.40
C HIS A 86 2.48 1.44 -2.31
N LEU A 87 1.47 0.64 -2.74
CA LEU A 87 0.56 -0.08 -1.85
C LEU A 87 0.72 -1.60 -1.93
N ALA A 88 1.48 -2.11 -2.91
CA ALA A 88 1.70 -3.55 -3.05
C ALA A 88 2.42 -4.10 -1.81
N ALA A 89 1.85 -5.11 -1.20
CA ALA A 89 2.40 -5.76 -0.01
C ALA A 89 1.73 -7.12 0.21
N GLN A 90 2.36 -7.98 0.99
CA GLN A 90 1.69 -9.05 1.71
C GLN A 90 1.13 -8.46 3.03
N PRO A 91 -0.20 -8.20 3.16
CA PRO A 91 -0.73 -7.37 4.25
C PRO A 91 -1.32 -8.18 5.42
N ILE A 92 -1.31 -9.50 5.36
CA ILE A 92 -2.01 -10.37 6.32
C ILE A 92 -1.03 -10.88 7.38
N VAL A 93 -1.24 -10.47 8.62
CA VAL A 93 -0.37 -10.85 9.76
C VAL A 93 -0.28 -12.38 9.91
N ARG A 94 -1.40 -13.10 9.84
CA ARG A 94 -1.39 -14.57 9.95
C ARG A 94 -0.57 -15.24 8.84
N GLU A 95 -0.64 -14.71 7.63
CA GLU A 95 0.14 -15.22 6.51
C GLU A 95 1.63 -14.98 6.71
N SER A 96 2.01 -13.88 7.35
CA SER A 96 3.41 -13.60 7.65
C SER A 96 4.07 -14.60 8.61
N TYR A 97 3.27 -15.21 9.50
CA TYR A 97 3.76 -16.32 10.35
C TYR A 97 3.90 -17.64 9.58
N ARG A 98 3.05 -17.89 8.57
CA ARG A 98 3.14 -19.09 7.75
C ARG A 98 4.26 -19.02 6.72
N ASN A 99 4.39 -17.85 6.08
CA ASN A 99 5.31 -17.59 4.98
C ASN A 99 6.15 -16.32 5.25
N PRO A 100 7.05 -16.32 6.24
CA PRO A 100 7.84 -15.13 6.58
C PRO A 100 8.77 -14.71 5.45
N VAL A 101 9.43 -15.65 4.76
CA VAL A 101 10.33 -15.36 3.63
C VAL A 101 9.58 -14.58 2.55
N TYR A 102 8.44 -15.09 2.08
CA TYR A 102 7.60 -14.40 1.11
C TYR A 102 7.19 -13.00 1.57
N THR A 103 6.90 -12.85 2.87
CA THR A 103 6.52 -11.56 3.46
C THR A 103 7.67 -10.55 3.36
N TYR A 104 8.90 -10.94 3.69
CA TYR A 104 10.06 -10.06 3.59
C TYR A 104 10.46 -9.80 2.13
N GLU A 105 10.44 -10.81 1.28
CA GLU A 105 10.69 -10.64 -0.15
C GLU A 105 9.73 -9.63 -0.77
N THR A 106 8.44 -9.73 -0.45
CA THR A 106 7.43 -8.82 -0.98
C THR A 106 7.54 -7.43 -0.37
N ASN A 107 7.57 -7.33 0.97
CA ASN A 107 7.42 -6.05 1.65
C ASN A 107 8.72 -5.26 1.73
N VAL A 108 9.87 -5.93 1.79
CA VAL A 108 11.18 -5.27 1.86
C VAL A 108 11.82 -5.24 0.49
N MET A 109 12.09 -6.40 -0.11
CA MET A 109 12.76 -6.44 -1.41
C MET A 109 11.90 -5.85 -2.53
N GLY A 110 10.57 -6.06 -2.48
CA GLY A 110 9.65 -5.39 -3.40
C GLY A 110 9.71 -3.86 -3.28
N THR A 111 9.83 -3.32 -2.06
CA THR A 111 10.05 -1.86 -1.86
C THR A 111 11.42 -1.42 -2.41
N VAL A 112 12.48 -2.19 -2.20
CA VAL A 112 13.79 -1.94 -2.81
C VAL A 112 13.68 -1.87 -4.33
N ASN A 113 13.01 -2.81 -4.95
CA ASN A 113 12.82 -2.85 -6.41
C ASN A 113 12.08 -1.61 -6.93
N VAL A 114 11.02 -1.18 -6.24
CA VAL A 114 10.28 0.04 -6.60
C VAL A 114 11.17 1.28 -6.48
N LEU A 115 11.91 1.41 -5.37
CA LEU A 115 12.85 2.53 -5.15
C LEU A 115 13.98 2.54 -6.17
N GLU A 116 14.48 1.37 -6.56
CA GLU A 116 15.50 1.27 -7.61
C GLU A 116 14.97 1.70 -8.98
N CYS A 117 13.75 1.30 -9.34
CA CYS A 117 13.10 1.79 -10.55
C CYS A 117 12.92 3.31 -10.52
N ILE A 118 12.53 3.88 -9.37
CA ILE A 118 12.42 5.33 -9.18
C ILE A 118 13.79 6.00 -9.35
N ARG A 119 14.85 5.43 -8.76
CA ARG A 119 16.22 5.95 -8.88
C ARG A 119 16.68 6.02 -10.33
N LEU A 120 16.24 5.09 -11.16
CA LEU A 120 16.63 4.99 -12.58
C LEU A 120 15.66 5.70 -13.55
N THR A 121 14.60 6.36 -13.03
CA THR A 121 13.56 7.00 -13.85
C THR A 121 13.45 8.48 -13.53
N ASP A 122 13.94 9.35 -14.42
CA ASP A 122 14.06 10.80 -14.19
C ASP A 122 12.71 11.53 -14.15
N SER A 123 11.64 10.93 -14.66
CA SER A 123 10.31 11.56 -14.65
C SER A 123 9.66 11.59 -13.27
N VAL A 124 10.08 10.73 -12.33
CA VAL A 124 9.47 10.65 -10.99
C VAL A 124 9.79 11.89 -10.16
N ARG A 125 8.75 12.54 -9.67
CA ARG A 125 8.79 13.72 -8.79
C ARG A 125 8.28 13.44 -7.38
N SER A 126 7.45 12.41 -7.21
CA SER A 126 6.87 12.07 -5.91
C SER A 126 6.73 10.57 -5.75
N PHE A 127 7.09 10.09 -4.57
CA PHE A 127 6.89 8.70 -4.14
C PHE A 127 6.32 8.66 -2.74
N VAL A 128 5.27 7.86 -2.57
CA VAL A 128 4.68 7.56 -1.27
C VAL A 128 4.71 6.05 -1.03
N ASN A 129 5.41 5.61 0.00
CA ASN A 129 5.36 4.24 0.50
C ASN A 129 4.26 4.13 1.56
N VAL A 130 3.22 3.37 1.29
CA VAL A 130 2.12 3.14 2.25
C VAL A 130 2.48 2.02 3.21
N THR A 131 2.63 2.37 4.48
CA THR A 131 2.99 1.44 5.54
C THR A 131 1.83 1.26 6.55
N THR A 132 2.10 1.11 7.82
CA THR A 132 1.10 0.77 8.84
C THR A 132 1.44 1.40 10.19
N ASP A 133 0.44 1.56 11.05
CA ASP A 133 0.58 1.89 12.46
C ASP A 133 1.38 0.86 13.28
N LYS A 134 1.57 -0.35 12.74
CA LYS A 134 2.25 -1.46 13.41
C LYS A 134 3.78 -1.46 13.25
N VAL A 135 4.33 -0.44 12.60
CA VAL A 135 5.79 -0.29 12.43
C VAL A 135 6.51 0.05 13.74
N TYR A 136 5.79 0.63 14.68
CA TYR A 136 6.37 1.06 15.95
C TYR A 136 6.68 -0.10 16.88
N LYS A 137 7.68 0.08 17.73
CA LYS A 137 7.88 -0.76 18.91
C LYS A 137 6.69 -0.58 19.85
N ASN A 138 5.87 -1.61 19.97
CA ASN A 138 4.69 -1.56 20.83
C ASN A 138 5.11 -1.51 22.31
N ARG A 139 4.75 -0.43 23.01
CA ARG A 139 5.08 -0.19 24.41
C ARG A 139 3.90 -0.43 25.35
N GLU A 140 2.74 -0.82 24.82
CA GLU A 140 1.48 -1.04 25.58
C GLU A 140 1.13 0.14 26.52
N TRP A 141 1.47 1.37 26.12
CA TRP A 141 1.15 2.57 26.88
C TRP A 141 -0.12 3.25 26.39
N GLN A 142 -0.63 4.21 27.16
CA GLN A 142 -1.88 4.92 26.85
C GLN A 142 -1.71 6.09 25.86
N TRP A 143 -0.47 6.45 25.51
CA TRP A 143 -0.16 7.57 24.64
C TRP A 143 -0.11 7.14 23.16
N GLY A 144 -0.54 8.03 22.27
CA GLY A 144 -0.34 7.83 20.84
C GLY A 144 1.16 7.89 20.46
N TYR A 145 1.55 7.14 19.41
CA TYR A 145 2.91 7.16 18.88
C TYR A 145 3.11 8.39 17.98
N ARG A 146 4.33 8.94 18.02
CA ARG A 146 4.78 10.02 17.13
C ARG A 146 5.57 9.43 15.97
N GLU A 147 5.73 10.21 14.88
CA GLU A 147 6.41 9.74 13.67
C GLU A 147 7.89 9.38 13.91
N ASN A 148 8.54 9.98 14.89
CA ASN A 148 9.94 9.76 15.26
C ASN A 148 10.15 8.68 16.32
N GLU A 149 9.11 7.95 16.72
CA GLU A 149 9.24 6.83 17.66
C GLU A 149 9.92 5.63 17.02
N GLU A 150 10.48 4.76 17.86
CA GLU A 150 11.28 3.61 17.48
C GLU A 150 10.50 2.65 16.55
N LEU A 151 11.10 2.33 15.40
CA LEU A 151 10.58 1.34 14.45
C LEU A 151 11.04 -0.06 14.84
N SER A 152 10.14 -0.89 15.31
CA SER A 152 10.41 -2.28 15.69
C SER A 152 9.11 -3.08 15.76
N GLY A 153 8.47 -3.28 14.62
CA GLY A 153 7.27 -4.12 14.53
C GLY A 153 7.56 -5.55 15.05
N TYR A 154 6.62 -6.11 15.81
CA TYR A 154 6.84 -7.35 16.55
C TYR A 154 6.73 -8.60 15.67
N ASP A 155 5.66 -8.73 14.89
CA ASP A 155 5.44 -9.87 14.01
C ASP A 155 6.12 -9.68 12.64
N PRO A 156 6.30 -10.76 11.83
CA PRO A 156 7.01 -10.65 10.55
C PRO A 156 6.40 -9.64 9.59
N TYR A 157 5.07 -9.46 9.56
CA TYR A 157 4.43 -8.42 8.76
C TYR A 157 4.79 -7.03 9.26
N SER A 158 4.59 -6.77 10.55
CA SER A 158 4.86 -5.48 11.18
C SER A 158 6.33 -5.10 11.04
N ASN A 159 7.23 -6.06 11.28
CA ASN A 159 8.67 -5.88 11.14
C ASN A 159 9.07 -5.61 9.68
N SER A 160 8.51 -6.35 8.72
CA SER A 160 8.78 -6.11 7.30
C SER A 160 8.37 -4.70 6.86
N LYS A 161 7.30 -4.14 7.44
CA LYS A 161 6.90 -2.76 7.18
C LYS A 161 7.82 -1.75 7.86
N SER A 162 8.34 -2.04 9.06
CA SER A 162 9.40 -1.23 9.67
C SER A 162 10.66 -1.21 8.79
N CYS A 163 11.09 -2.37 8.29
CA CYS A 163 12.22 -2.48 7.37
C CYS A 163 11.96 -1.72 6.05
N SER A 164 10.75 -1.78 5.50
CA SER A 164 10.35 -1.03 4.30
C SER A 164 10.51 0.49 4.48
N GLU A 165 10.18 1.03 5.67
CA GLU A 165 10.41 2.44 5.99
C GLU A 165 11.90 2.78 6.10
N LEU A 166 12.69 1.93 6.79
CA LEU A 166 14.14 2.13 6.90
C LEU A 166 14.83 2.11 5.53
N VAL A 167 14.41 1.21 4.65
CA VAL A 167 14.89 1.19 3.26
C VAL A 167 14.51 2.47 2.51
N THR A 168 13.26 2.92 2.65
CA THR A 168 12.79 4.16 2.02
C THR A 168 13.61 5.36 2.49
N ASP A 169 13.85 5.48 3.80
CA ASP A 169 14.67 6.55 4.36
C ASP A 169 16.13 6.48 3.88
N SER A 170 16.70 5.29 3.82
CA SER A 170 18.05 5.06 3.29
C SER A 170 18.18 5.54 1.84
N TYR A 171 17.24 5.15 0.96
CA TYR A 171 17.23 5.59 -0.43
C TYR A 171 17.04 7.10 -0.56
N LYS A 172 16.11 7.67 0.23
CA LYS A 172 15.90 9.12 0.28
C LYS A 172 17.21 9.87 0.57
N ASN A 173 17.90 9.45 1.63
CA ASN A 173 19.11 10.13 2.08
C ASN A 173 20.31 9.89 1.15
N ALA A 174 20.46 8.69 0.61
CA ALA A 174 21.59 8.31 -0.23
C ALA A 174 21.50 8.85 -1.66
N PHE A 175 20.31 8.85 -2.28
CA PHE A 175 20.16 9.05 -3.71
C PHE A 175 19.29 10.25 -4.10
N PHE A 176 18.38 10.72 -3.24
CA PHE A 176 17.44 11.77 -3.61
C PHE A 176 17.71 13.12 -2.93
N SER A 177 18.36 13.12 -1.76
CA SER A 177 18.67 14.35 -1.03
C SER A 177 20.01 14.99 -1.42
N ARG A 178 20.92 14.25 -2.07
CA ARG A 178 22.32 14.70 -2.32
C ARG A 178 22.59 15.14 -3.73
N ASP A 179 21.93 14.61 -4.73
CA ASP A 179 22.32 14.77 -6.15
C ASP A 179 21.46 15.78 -6.92
N GLY A 180 20.76 16.69 -6.22
CA GLY A 180 19.90 17.69 -6.88
C GLY A 180 18.68 17.09 -7.57
N ARG A 181 18.38 15.83 -7.34
CA ARG A 181 17.16 15.16 -7.82
C ARG A 181 15.98 15.67 -7.00
N ASP A 182 15.12 16.42 -7.64
CA ASP A 182 13.95 17.04 -7.03
C ASP A 182 12.77 16.05 -6.97
N ALA A 183 12.95 14.94 -6.21
CA ALA A 183 11.93 13.94 -5.98
C ALA A 183 11.58 13.85 -4.49
N ALA A 184 10.33 14.12 -4.15
CA ALA A 184 9.81 13.97 -2.79
C ALA A 184 9.59 12.49 -2.46
N ILE A 185 10.39 11.93 -1.56
CA ILE A 185 10.31 10.54 -1.11
C ILE A 185 9.77 10.53 0.32
N THR A 186 8.65 9.83 0.56
CA THR A 186 8.00 9.80 1.87
C THR A 186 7.37 8.45 2.19
N THR A 187 7.11 8.21 3.46
CA THR A 187 6.29 7.11 3.96
C THR A 187 4.99 7.65 4.57
N MET A 188 3.92 6.90 4.46
CA MET A 188 2.64 7.20 5.08
C MET A 188 2.18 6.01 5.92
N ARG A 189 1.91 6.26 7.21
CA ARG A 189 1.41 5.26 8.15
C ARG A 189 -0.09 5.42 8.31
N ALA A 190 -0.81 4.30 8.26
CA ALA A 190 -2.24 4.28 8.49
C ALA A 190 -2.61 3.17 9.47
N GLY A 191 -3.65 3.40 10.26
CA GLY A 191 -4.28 2.39 11.12
C GLY A 191 -5.13 1.41 10.32
N ASN A 192 -6.15 0.86 10.97
CA ASN A 192 -7.11 -0.02 10.29
C ASN A 192 -7.99 0.81 9.35
N VAL A 193 -8.12 0.34 8.13
CA VAL A 193 -8.91 1.01 7.09
C VAL A 193 -10.15 0.19 6.79
N ILE A 194 -11.31 0.85 6.78
CA ILE A 194 -12.61 0.25 6.47
C ILE A 194 -13.27 0.91 5.27
N GLY A 195 -14.08 0.15 4.55
CA GLY A 195 -14.85 0.64 3.41
C GLY A 195 -15.50 -0.51 2.65
N GLY A 196 -16.40 -0.18 1.74
CA GLY A 196 -17.02 -1.18 0.86
C GLY A 196 -16.00 -1.87 -0.04
N GLY A 197 -16.21 -3.18 -0.28
CA GLY A 197 -15.37 -3.95 -1.20
C GLY A 197 -14.11 -4.58 -0.58
N ASP A 198 -13.95 -4.56 0.74
CA ASP A 198 -12.94 -5.39 1.40
C ASP A 198 -13.50 -6.80 1.64
N PHE A 199 -12.97 -7.78 0.91
CA PHE A 199 -13.38 -9.18 1.02
C PHE A 199 -12.32 -10.08 1.64
N ALA A 200 -11.22 -9.52 2.12
CA ALA A 200 -10.10 -10.29 2.66
C ALA A 200 -10.51 -11.09 3.91
N ALA A 201 -10.02 -12.32 4.00
CA ALA A 201 -10.13 -13.12 5.22
C ALA A 201 -9.19 -12.61 6.32
N ASP A 202 -9.45 -13.03 7.54
CA ASP A 202 -8.66 -12.65 8.74
C ASP A 202 -8.64 -11.13 9.05
N ARG A 203 -9.62 -10.39 8.51
CA ARG A 203 -9.90 -9.00 8.86
C ARG A 203 -11.24 -8.90 9.58
N ILE A 204 -11.26 -8.18 10.70
CA ILE A 204 -12.42 -8.17 11.62
C ILE A 204 -13.73 -7.75 10.93
N ILE A 205 -13.75 -6.66 10.17
CA ILE A 205 -15.00 -6.17 9.55
C ILE A 205 -15.50 -7.11 8.44
N PRO A 206 -14.69 -7.53 7.46
CA PRO A 206 -15.11 -8.56 6.50
C PRO A 206 -15.56 -9.88 7.15
N ASP A 207 -14.86 -10.34 8.20
CA ASP A 207 -15.21 -11.55 8.91
C ASP A 207 -16.56 -11.41 9.64
N CYS A 208 -16.82 -10.28 10.30
CA CYS A 208 -18.12 -10.00 10.93
C CYS A 208 -19.27 -9.99 9.91
N ILE A 209 -19.06 -9.36 8.75
CA ILE A 209 -20.09 -9.31 7.70
C ILE A 209 -20.38 -10.70 7.15
N ARG A 210 -19.35 -11.53 6.92
CA ARG A 210 -19.52 -12.92 6.49
C ARG A 210 -20.31 -13.73 7.52
N ALA A 211 -19.91 -13.67 8.80
CA ALA A 211 -20.61 -14.39 9.86
C ALA A 211 -22.07 -13.96 9.96
N ALA A 212 -22.37 -12.67 9.93
CA ALA A 212 -23.74 -12.16 9.94
C ALA A 212 -24.58 -12.64 8.75
N ARG A 213 -24.01 -12.64 7.52
CA ARG A 213 -24.68 -13.15 6.32
C ARG A 213 -24.99 -14.65 6.41
N GLU A 214 -24.07 -15.42 7.01
CA GLU A 214 -24.21 -16.86 7.19
C GLU A 214 -25.01 -17.23 8.45
N LYS A 215 -25.49 -16.24 9.20
CA LYS A 215 -26.18 -16.42 10.50
C LYS A 215 -25.37 -17.24 11.50
N LYS A 216 -24.05 -17.02 11.51
CA LYS A 216 -23.09 -17.62 12.43
C LYS A 216 -22.67 -16.63 13.51
N ASP A 217 -22.13 -17.14 14.60
CA ASP A 217 -21.57 -16.31 15.66
C ASP A 217 -20.38 -15.50 15.17
N ILE A 218 -20.29 -14.25 15.59
CA ILE A 218 -19.14 -13.38 15.35
C ILE A 218 -18.07 -13.67 16.39
N ILE A 219 -16.97 -14.28 15.95
CA ILE A 219 -15.85 -14.65 16.83
C ILE A 219 -14.83 -13.49 16.88
N VAL A 220 -14.77 -12.81 18.02
CA VAL A 220 -13.77 -11.75 18.29
C VAL A 220 -12.61 -12.37 19.06
N ARG A 221 -11.43 -12.43 18.43
CA ARG A 221 -10.25 -13.11 18.99
C ARG A 221 -9.54 -12.35 20.10
N ASN A 222 -9.58 -11.01 20.05
CA ASN A 222 -9.01 -10.12 21.05
C ASN A 222 -9.97 -8.96 21.34
N PRO A 223 -10.97 -9.16 22.19
CA PRO A 223 -12.05 -8.18 22.45
C PRO A 223 -11.56 -6.90 23.17
N HIS A 224 -10.41 -6.98 23.83
CA HIS A 224 -9.85 -5.83 24.59
C HIS A 224 -8.85 -5.00 23.77
N SER A 225 -8.57 -5.38 22.53
CA SER A 225 -7.62 -4.65 21.67
C SER A 225 -8.23 -3.32 21.18
N THR A 226 -7.57 -2.23 21.49
CA THR A 226 -7.89 -0.91 20.95
C THR A 226 -7.26 -0.74 19.56
N ARG A 227 -8.02 -0.27 18.58
CA ARG A 227 -7.55 -0.04 17.21
C ARG A 227 -8.13 1.24 16.65
N PRO A 228 -7.30 2.09 16.00
CA PRO A 228 -7.81 3.21 15.22
C PRO A 228 -8.44 2.72 13.92
N TYR A 229 -9.60 3.26 13.58
CA TYR A 229 -10.28 2.98 12.30
C TYR A 229 -10.52 4.28 11.55
N GLN A 230 -10.27 4.25 10.24
CA GLN A 230 -10.60 5.36 9.36
C GLN A 230 -11.22 4.84 8.07
N HIS A 231 -12.03 5.67 7.44
CA HIS A 231 -12.63 5.30 6.16
C HIS A 231 -11.58 5.35 5.05
N VAL A 232 -11.69 4.45 4.07
CA VAL A 232 -10.71 4.32 2.98
C VAL A 232 -10.57 5.59 2.13
N LEU A 233 -11.62 6.40 2.02
CA LEU A 233 -11.55 7.70 1.34
C LEU A 233 -10.66 8.70 2.07
N ASP A 234 -10.65 8.71 3.41
CA ASP A 234 -9.76 9.59 4.18
C ASP A 234 -8.29 9.29 3.93
N LEU A 235 -7.99 8.03 3.58
CA LEU A 235 -6.65 7.59 3.21
C LEU A 235 -6.30 7.90 1.75
N SER A 236 -7.32 8.03 0.89
CA SER A 236 -7.15 8.21 -0.57
C SER A 236 -7.15 9.67 -1.00
N LEU A 237 -7.44 10.57 -0.07
CA LEU A 237 -7.51 12.02 -0.23
C LEU A 237 -6.35 12.71 0.47
#